data_b688ede79a9a8c9e923afeb1c0b6eb3c
#
_entry.id   b688ede79a9a8c9e923afeb1c0b6eb3c
#
_cell.length_a   1.000
_cell.length_b   1.000
_cell.length_c   1.000
_cell.angle_alpha   90.00
_cell.angle_beta   90.00
_cell.angle_gamma   90.00
#
_symmetry.space_group_name_H-M   'P 1'
#
loop_
_entity.id
_entity.type
_entity.pdbx_description
1 polymer ?
#
loop_
_entity_poly.entity_id
_entity_poly.type
_entity_poly.pdbx_seq_one_letter_code
_entity_poly.pdbx_strand_id
1 'polypeptide(L)'
;MPYIGKQPSKVPLTSDDIADGTITNDDLAGSITSAKITSLVASKLTGALPAISGASLTSLPSDITKQSSDPTVSNPATPTLGDVIVNTTSGEMFTCTTVSSGANVWTNIGEGTGNIVPSYDIEYLVIAGGGSGAGRGTAGNSNDGGGGGGAGGYRNSYDTEASGGGNSSGETPISTAIGGGIELTITVGAGGVTSNTTNTTSGDGANSSIIGTGISITSEGGGGGAVGTHETLATDGADGGSGGGGAAGYGLTFSGGSGTANQGFDGGSKTSTSYDQSSGGGGGASAVGGNSSSTQSGDGGAGLSSSITGSAVSRAGGGGGGDVSGTPVRGTGGTGGGGDGGIYNSTAATAGATNKGAGGGAASGGPSSTQAGANGGSGVVILRMPDASYSGTTTGSPTIDTSTIADETILIFNGDGTYTT
;
A
#
# COMPACT_ATOMS: atom_id res chain seq x y z
N MET A 1 0.75 79.24 81.74
CA MET A 1 -0.46 79.62 80.95
C MET A 1 -0.80 78.45 80.12
N PRO A 2 -2.00 77.88 80.24
CA PRO A 2 -2.38 76.77 79.35
C PRO A 2 -2.77 77.37 78.00
N TYR A 3 -2.20 76.87 76.96
CA TYR A 3 -2.58 77.27 75.59
C TYR A 3 -3.96 76.68 75.23
N ILE A 4 -4.91 77.58 75.11
CA ILE A 4 -6.22 77.22 74.65
C ILE A 4 -6.30 77.39 73.08
N GLY A 5 -5.72 76.44 72.38
CA GLY A 5 -5.89 76.32 70.95
C GLY A 5 -7.10 75.45 70.64
N LYS A 6 -8.00 75.94 69.78
CA LYS A 6 -9.06 75.13 69.21
C LYS A 6 -8.41 73.93 68.46
N GLN A 7 -8.87 72.78 68.75
CA GLN A 7 -8.53 71.67 67.86
C GLN A 7 -8.86 72.01 66.40
N PRO A 8 -7.95 71.78 65.47
CA PRO A 8 -8.28 72.00 64.07
C PRO A 8 -9.47 71.14 63.71
N SER A 9 -10.43 71.69 63.05
CA SER A 9 -11.52 70.92 62.46
C SER A 9 -10.93 69.91 61.55
N LYS A 10 -11.35 68.63 61.69
CA LYS A 10 -11.03 67.61 60.73
C LYS A 10 -11.56 68.01 59.36
N VAL A 11 -10.72 68.66 58.57
CA VAL A 11 -10.96 68.84 57.17
C VAL A 11 -10.68 67.52 56.50
N PRO A 12 -11.63 66.94 55.81
CA PRO A 12 -11.32 65.75 55.03
C PRO A 12 -10.22 66.08 54.03
N LEU A 13 -9.11 65.36 54.07
CA LEU A 13 -8.05 65.48 53.07
C LEU A 13 -8.64 65.03 51.71
N THR A 14 -8.44 65.83 50.71
CA THR A 14 -8.77 65.51 49.31
C THR A 14 -7.50 64.99 48.61
N SER A 15 -7.64 64.41 47.42
CA SER A 15 -6.50 63.94 46.60
C SER A 15 -5.48 65.04 46.33
N ASP A 16 -5.89 66.29 46.33
CA ASP A 16 -5.01 67.43 46.06
C ASP A 16 -4.18 67.86 47.28
N ASP A 17 -4.55 67.37 48.46
CA ASP A 17 -3.85 67.62 49.71
C ASP A 17 -2.68 66.63 49.96
N ILE A 18 -2.56 65.60 49.15
CA ILE A 18 -1.56 64.58 49.23
C ILE A 18 -0.64 64.66 48.02
N ALA A 19 0.57 65.18 48.20
CA ALA A 19 1.55 65.20 47.12
C ALA A 19 1.96 63.81 46.73
N ASP A 20 2.06 63.58 45.41
CA ASP A 20 2.41 62.26 44.84
C ASP A 20 3.79 61.82 45.40
N GLY A 21 3.85 60.57 45.92
CA GLY A 21 5.05 60.00 46.55
C GLY A 21 5.26 60.32 48.06
N THR A 22 4.33 61.03 48.68
CA THR A 22 4.44 61.33 50.15
C THR A 22 3.91 60.24 51.06
N ILE A 23 3.13 59.29 50.55
CA ILE A 23 2.66 58.13 51.28
C ILE A 23 3.63 56.97 51.04
N THR A 24 4.38 56.59 52.04
CA THR A 24 5.32 55.47 52.00
C THR A 24 4.66 54.22 52.57
N ASN A 25 5.29 53.04 52.40
CA ASN A 25 4.82 51.79 52.98
C ASN A 25 4.65 51.83 54.52
N ASP A 26 5.47 52.63 55.20
CA ASP A 26 5.41 52.80 56.65
C ASP A 26 4.20 53.64 57.11
N ASP A 27 3.65 54.47 56.21
CA ASP A 27 2.48 55.27 56.48
C ASP A 27 1.17 54.48 56.32
N LEU A 28 1.26 53.33 55.71
CA LEU A 28 0.12 52.42 55.48
C LEU A 28 0.06 51.32 56.56
N ALA A 29 -0.08 51.72 57.80
CA ALA A 29 -0.27 50.80 58.94
C ALA A 29 -1.62 50.12 58.89
N GLY A 30 -1.86 49.27 57.91
CA GLY A 30 -3.06 48.47 57.76
C GLY A 30 -3.28 47.97 56.34
N SER A 31 -3.87 46.81 56.22
CA SER A 31 -4.15 46.19 54.90
C SER A 31 -5.03 47.10 54.03
N ILE A 32 -4.58 47.47 52.84
CA ILE A 32 -5.44 48.05 51.83
C ILE A 32 -6.32 46.90 51.36
N THR A 33 -7.60 46.91 51.74
CA THR A 33 -8.52 45.85 51.34
C THR A 33 -8.84 46.00 49.86
N SER A 34 -9.04 44.87 49.19
CA SER A 34 -9.39 44.78 47.73
C SER A 34 -10.58 45.65 47.32
N ALA A 35 -11.49 45.95 48.27
CA ALA A 35 -12.64 46.85 48.05
C ALA A 35 -12.25 48.32 47.77
N LYS A 36 -11.00 48.76 48.07
CA LYS A 36 -10.51 50.10 47.82
C LYS A 36 -9.60 50.22 46.60
N ILE A 37 -9.28 49.10 45.92
CA ILE A 37 -8.49 49.11 44.74
C ILE A 37 -9.44 48.81 43.56
N THR A 38 -9.93 49.86 42.91
CA THR A 38 -10.88 49.74 41.79
C THR A 38 -10.19 49.44 40.45
N SER A 39 -8.93 49.79 40.30
CA SER A 39 -8.09 49.36 39.16
C SER A 39 -6.61 49.49 39.52
N LEU A 40 -5.83 48.49 39.16
CA LEU A 40 -4.38 48.50 39.25
C LEU A 40 -3.80 48.22 37.87
N VAL A 41 -3.10 49.18 37.30
CA VAL A 41 -2.48 49.03 35.96
C VAL A 41 -1.23 48.16 36.12
N ALA A 42 -1.10 47.11 35.30
CA ALA A 42 -0.01 46.14 35.36
C ALA A 42 1.40 46.76 35.35
N SER A 43 1.57 47.94 34.72
CA SER A 43 2.83 48.71 34.69
C SER A 43 3.24 49.28 36.05
N LYS A 44 2.35 49.29 37.07
CA LYS A 44 2.61 49.71 38.41
C LYS A 44 2.98 48.59 39.39
N LEU A 45 2.93 47.35 38.91
CA LEU A 45 3.33 46.20 39.69
C LEU A 45 4.80 45.93 39.44
N THR A 46 5.65 46.23 40.45
CA THR A 46 7.09 45.92 40.42
C THR A 46 7.39 44.84 41.46
N GLY A 47 7.99 43.75 41.06
CA GLY A 47 8.35 42.62 41.93
C GLY A 47 7.58 41.31 41.61
N ALA A 48 8.03 40.19 42.20
CA ALA A 48 7.30 38.93 42.04
C ALA A 48 5.92 39.00 42.73
N LEU A 49 4.88 38.75 42.01
CA LEU A 49 3.55 38.58 42.59
C LEU A 49 3.57 37.36 43.54
N PRO A 50 2.94 37.44 44.72
CA PRO A 50 2.75 36.25 45.55
C PRO A 50 2.07 35.16 44.72
N ALA A 51 2.38 33.89 44.98
CA ALA A 51 1.74 32.75 44.36
C ALA A 51 0.21 32.85 44.53
N ILE A 52 -0.46 33.34 43.50
CA ILE A 52 -1.90 33.42 43.45
C ILE A 52 -2.39 32.07 42.94
N SER A 53 -3.30 31.44 43.69
CA SER A 53 -3.97 30.21 43.19
C SER A 53 -4.61 30.49 41.81
N GLY A 54 -4.29 29.67 40.83
CA GLY A 54 -4.84 29.81 39.48
C GLY A 54 -6.39 29.89 39.45
N ALA A 55 -7.05 29.41 40.50
CA ALA A 55 -8.51 29.53 40.68
C ALA A 55 -9.03 30.95 40.87
N SER A 56 -8.13 31.92 41.20
CA SER A 56 -8.48 33.34 41.40
C SER A 56 -8.16 34.24 40.22
N LEU A 57 -7.60 33.68 39.13
CA LEU A 57 -7.26 34.41 37.93
C LEU A 57 -8.41 34.22 36.91
N THR A 58 -9.35 35.16 36.86
CA THR A 58 -10.60 35.09 36.06
C THR A 58 -10.45 35.58 34.62
N SER A 59 -9.26 35.86 34.13
CA SER A 59 -9.01 36.36 32.78
C SER A 59 -7.65 35.92 32.24
N LEU A 60 -7.17 34.76 32.64
CA LEU A 60 -6.17 34.08 31.81
C LEU A 60 -6.87 33.67 30.52
N PRO A 61 -6.21 33.75 29.35
CA PRO A 61 -6.71 33.09 28.18
C PRO A 61 -7.06 31.66 28.58
N SER A 62 -8.23 31.21 28.20
CA SER A 62 -8.77 29.86 28.54
C SER A 62 -8.02 28.72 27.83
N ASP A 63 -6.77 28.92 27.53
CA ASP A 63 -6.00 28.19 26.53
C ASP A 63 -5.33 26.92 27.06
N ILE A 64 -5.46 26.64 28.38
CA ILE A 64 -4.97 25.38 28.96
C ILE A 64 -6.16 24.52 29.37
N THR A 65 -6.49 23.57 28.55
CA THR A 65 -7.52 22.57 28.86
C THR A 65 -6.91 21.38 29.59
N LYS A 66 -7.56 20.92 30.66
CA LYS A 66 -7.18 19.73 31.41
C LYS A 66 -8.18 18.61 31.11
N GLN A 67 -7.71 17.46 30.70
CA GLN A 67 -8.51 16.26 30.46
C GLN A 67 -7.75 15.01 30.91
N SER A 68 -8.47 13.89 31.04
CA SER A 68 -7.89 12.63 31.53
C SER A 68 -7.30 11.72 30.42
N SER A 69 -7.38 12.16 29.18
CA SER A 69 -6.85 11.46 28.02
C SER A 69 -6.09 12.42 27.12
N ASP A 70 -5.31 11.91 26.18
CA ASP A 70 -4.71 12.72 25.13
C ASP A 70 -5.77 13.36 24.24
N PRO A 71 -5.48 14.52 23.60
CA PRO A 71 -6.33 15.03 22.54
C PRO A 71 -6.38 14.04 21.38
N THR A 72 -7.37 14.15 20.53
CA THR A 72 -7.44 13.42 19.27
C THR A 72 -7.56 14.41 18.12
N VAL A 73 -7.44 13.94 16.89
CA VAL A 73 -7.59 14.77 15.69
C VAL A 73 -8.98 15.45 15.59
N SER A 74 -9.96 14.93 16.30
CA SER A 74 -11.35 15.44 16.32
C SER A 74 -11.84 15.90 17.69
N ASN A 75 -11.06 15.77 18.75
CA ASN A 75 -11.43 16.17 20.11
C ASN A 75 -10.29 16.94 20.80
N PRO A 76 -10.51 18.20 21.19
CA PRO A 76 -11.74 18.98 21.06
C PRO A 76 -12.11 19.26 19.60
N ALA A 77 -13.41 19.36 19.34
CA ALA A 77 -13.94 19.49 17.97
C ALA A 77 -13.61 20.84 17.31
N THR A 78 -13.41 21.89 18.10
CA THR A 78 -13.13 23.26 17.63
C THR A 78 -11.97 23.86 18.42
N PRO A 79 -10.74 23.30 18.30
CA PRO A 79 -9.58 23.93 18.91
C PRO A 79 -9.22 25.21 18.15
N THR A 80 -8.42 26.07 18.79
CA THR A 80 -7.75 27.16 18.13
C THR A 80 -6.26 26.90 18.00
N LEU A 81 -5.61 27.52 17.04
CA LEU A 81 -4.16 27.39 16.88
C LEU A 81 -3.46 27.92 18.16
N GLY A 82 -2.60 27.11 18.76
CA GLY A 82 -1.91 27.44 20.00
C GLY A 82 -2.62 26.99 21.29
N ASP A 83 -3.83 26.42 21.21
CA ASP A 83 -4.47 25.82 22.39
C ASP A 83 -3.56 24.76 23.02
N VAL A 84 -3.52 24.72 24.36
CA VAL A 84 -2.73 23.76 25.11
C VAL A 84 -3.65 22.84 25.91
N ILE A 85 -3.41 21.53 25.77
CA ILE A 85 -4.08 20.49 26.56
C ILE A 85 -3.06 19.78 27.45
N VAL A 86 -3.45 19.57 28.71
CA VAL A 86 -2.71 18.77 29.67
C VAL A 86 -3.51 17.50 29.96
N ASN A 87 -2.93 16.35 29.66
CA ASN A 87 -3.48 15.07 30.10
C ASN A 87 -3.12 14.90 31.60
N THR A 88 -4.15 14.90 32.44
CA THR A 88 -3.97 14.80 33.91
C THR A 88 -3.62 13.39 34.37
N THR A 89 -3.76 12.39 33.52
CA THR A 89 -3.44 11.00 33.83
C THR A 89 -1.97 10.68 33.51
N SER A 90 -1.48 11.10 32.33
CA SER A 90 -0.10 10.86 31.90
C SER A 90 0.86 11.99 32.28
N GLY A 91 0.36 13.20 32.48
CA GLY A 91 1.15 14.42 32.66
C GLY A 91 1.64 15.04 31.35
N GLU A 92 1.28 14.48 30.21
CA GLU A 92 1.68 14.98 28.90
C GLU A 92 1.00 16.29 28.55
N MET A 93 1.69 17.11 27.77
CA MET A 93 1.19 18.40 27.30
C MET A 93 1.22 18.45 25.77
N PHE A 94 0.13 18.90 25.17
CA PHE A 94 -0.02 19.02 23.74
C PHE A 94 -0.39 20.45 23.36
N THR A 95 0.14 20.95 22.24
CA THR A 95 -0.30 22.21 21.64
C THR A 95 -0.91 21.95 20.28
N CYS A 96 -2.02 22.65 19.97
CA CYS A 96 -2.64 22.58 18.66
C CYS A 96 -1.78 23.37 17.66
N THR A 97 -1.18 22.67 16.70
CA THR A 97 -0.32 23.26 15.66
C THR A 97 -0.98 23.36 14.30
N THR A 98 -2.08 22.66 14.09
CA THR A 98 -2.91 22.80 12.89
C THR A 98 -4.38 22.59 13.27
N VAL A 99 -5.23 23.47 12.78
CA VAL A 99 -6.69 23.39 12.96
C VAL A 99 -7.34 23.04 11.63
N SER A 100 -7.95 21.86 11.56
CA SER A 100 -8.71 21.38 10.41
C SER A 100 -9.87 20.52 10.90
N SER A 101 -11.05 20.68 10.35
CA SER A 101 -12.24 19.96 10.81
C SER A 101 -12.02 18.44 10.77
N GLY A 102 -12.05 17.80 11.94
CA GLY A 102 -11.81 16.35 12.08
C GLY A 102 -10.37 15.90 11.85
N ALA A 103 -9.41 16.81 11.61
CA ALA A 103 -8.03 16.51 11.29
C ALA A 103 -7.04 17.49 11.96
N ASN A 104 -7.30 17.84 13.23
CA ASN A 104 -6.42 18.72 14.00
C ASN A 104 -5.08 18.02 14.28
N VAL A 105 -3.98 18.79 14.27
CA VAL A 105 -2.66 18.29 14.66
C VAL A 105 -2.31 18.82 16.06
N TRP A 106 -1.92 17.91 16.93
CA TRP A 106 -1.47 18.19 18.29
C TRP A 106 -0.02 17.77 18.46
N THR A 107 0.85 18.72 18.69
CA THR A 107 2.27 18.48 18.95
C THR A 107 2.49 18.24 20.43
N ASN A 108 3.08 17.13 20.82
CA ASN A 108 3.51 16.87 22.19
C ASN A 108 4.71 17.78 22.49
N ILE A 109 4.60 18.61 23.54
CA ILE A 109 5.65 19.55 23.98
C ILE A 109 6.44 19.04 25.18
N GLY A 110 6.24 17.77 25.56
CA GLY A 110 6.97 17.04 26.60
C GLY A 110 7.64 15.78 26.05
N GLU A 111 8.29 15.02 26.92
CA GLU A 111 8.78 13.68 26.59
C GLU A 111 7.63 12.67 26.74
N GLY A 112 6.95 12.33 25.65
CA GLY A 112 5.79 11.46 25.69
C GLY A 112 5.63 10.60 24.44
N THR A 113 4.41 10.13 24.17
CA THR A 113 4.04 9.17 23.12
C THR A 113 4.17 9.70 21.68
N GLY A 114 4.57 10.96 21.50
CA GLY A 114 4.71 11.61 20.21
C GLY A 114 3.52 12.51 19.85
N ASN A 115 3.54 13.04 18.64
CA ASN A 115 2.52 13.98 18.17
C ASN A 115 1.20 13.24 17.84
N ILE A 116 0.07 13.87 18.10
CA ILE A 116 -1.22 13.43 17.60
C ILE A 116 -1.43 14.06 16.22
N VAL A 117 -1.36 13.25 15.21
CA VAL A 117 -1.53 13.66 13.81
C VAL A 117 -2.62 12.81 13.14
N PRO A 118 -3.33 13.33 12.14
CA PRO A 118 -4.30 12.56 11.38
C PRO A 118 -3.64 11.34 10.73
N SER A 119 -4.35 10.22 10.74
CA SER A 119 -3.99 9.05 9.93
C SER A 119 -4.73 9.09 8.60
N TYR A 120 -4.15 8.44 7.61
CA TYR A 120 -4.77 8.23 6.31
C TYR A 120 -4.47 6.82 5.82
N ASP A 121 -5.25 6.35 4.88
CA ASP A 121 -5.07 5.05 4.29
C ASP A 121 -4.38 5.16 2.93
N ILE A 122 -3.45 4.25 2.67
CA ILE A 122 -2.82 4.03 1.38
C ILE A 122 -3.42 2.75 0.82
N GLU A 123 -4.23 2.87 -0.20
CA GLU A 123 -4.71 1.74 -0.97
C GLU A 123 -3.62 1.24 -1.90
N TYR A 124 -3.59 -0.06 -2.13
CA TYR A 124 -2.56 -0.68 -2.95
C TYR A 124 -3.08 -1.75 -3.91
N LEU A 125 -2.32 -1.94 -4.97
CA LEU A 125 -2.39 -3.11 -5.84
C LEU A 125 -0.96 -3.64 -6.03
N VAL A 126 -0.70 -4.87 -5.61
CA VAL A 126 0.61 -5.53 -5.72
C VAL A 126 0.46 -6.76 -6.60
N ILE A 127 1.09 -6.71 -7.76
CA ILE A 127 1.10 -7.82 -8.72
C ILE A 127 2.54 -8.26 -8.95
N ALA A 128 2.82 -9.53 -8.74
CA ALA A 128 4.12 -10.14 -8.96
C ALA A 128 4.42 -10.39 -10.44
N GLY A 129 5.64 -10.76 -10.78
CA GLY A 129 6.01 -11.19 -12.12
C GLY A 129 5.29 -12.49 -12.51
N GLY A 130 4.83 -12.62 -13.75
CA GLY A 130 4.26 -13.87 -14.27
C GLY A 130 5.36 -14.89 -14.59
N GLY A 131 5.05 -16.19 -14.53
CA GLY A 131 5.91 -17.27 -14.95
C GLY A 131 6.10 -17.31 -16.47
N SER A 132 7.20 -17.88 -16.95
CA SER A 132 7.42 -18.10 -18.36
C SER A 132 6.62 -19.31 -18.88
N GLY A 133 6.17 -19.26 -20.12
CA GLY A 133 5.73 -20.45 -20.82
C GLY A 133 6.90 -21.40 -21.09
N ALA A 134 6.64 -22.70 -21.02
CA ALA A 134 7.68 -23.68 -21.19
C ALA A 134 8.23 -23.69 -22.60
N GLY A 135 9.53 -23.88 -22.68
CA GLY A 135 10.22 -24.21 -23.92
C GLY A 135 9.88 -25.64 -24.37
N ARG A 136 10.39 -26.01 -25.51
CA ARG A 136 10.31 -27.34 -26.04
C ARG A 136 11.37 -28.22 -25.38
N GLY A 137 11.02 -29.47 -25.06
CA GLY A 137 11.98 -30.49 -24.66
C GLY A 137 12.97 -30.88 -25.77
N THR A 138 13.48 -32.09 -25.76
CA THR A 138 14.62 -32.56 -26.59
C THR A 138 14.44 -32.34 -28.11
N ALA A 139 15.45 -31.79 -28.76
CA ALA A 139 15.46 -31.68 -30.22
C ALA A 139 15.27 -33.04 -30.90
N GLY A 140 14.28 -33.18 -31.76
CA GLY A 140 14.07 -34.36 -32.59
C GLY A 140 12.72 -35.06 -32.49
N ASN A 141 11.95 -34.80 -31.43
CA ASN A 141 10.61 -35.36 -31.28
C ASN A 141 9.55 -34.29 -31.53
N SER A 142 8.62 -34.58 -32.41
CA SER A 142 7.54 -33.66 -32.84
C SER A 142 6.44 -33.49 -31.80
N ASN A 143 6.53 -34.13 -30.65
CA ASN A 143 5.40 -34.35 -29.76
C ASN A 143 5.53 -33.68 -28.37
N ASP A 144 6.47 -32.75 -28.22
CA ASP A 144 6.82 -32.17 -26.93
C ASP A 144 6.32 -30.72 -26.85
N GLY A 145 5.10 -30.50 -26.41
CA GLY A 145 4.55 -29.16 -26.16
C GLY A 145 4.69 -28.74 -24.70
N GLY A 146 5.02 -27.49 -24.47
CA GLY A 146 5.10 -26.95 -23.11
C GLY A 146 3.80 -26.43 -22.56
N GLY A 147 3.65 -26.38 -21.24
CA GLY A 147 2.55 -25.70 -20.53
C GLY A 147 2.71 -24.17 -20.50
N GLY A 148 1.61 -23.45 -20.46
CA GLY A 148 1.60 -21.99 -20.31
C GLY A 148 2.09 -21.55 -18.93
N GLY A 149 2.74 -20.38 -18.83
CA GLY A 149 3.15 -19.80 -17.54
C GLY A 149 1.97 -19.29 -16.73
N GLY A 150 2.02 -19.44 -15.40
CA GLY A 150 1.04 -18.86 -14.49
C GLY A 150 1.20 -17.35 -14.35
N ALA A 151 0.14 -16.65 -14.02
CA ALA A 151 0.22 -15.23 -13.68
C ALA A 151 0.87 -15.01 -12.32
N GLY A 152 1.47 -13.87 -12.11
CA GLY A 152 1.91 -13.42 -10.79
C GLY A 152 0.71 -13.27 -9.85
N GLY A 153 0.93 -13.45 -8.56
CA GLY A 153 -0.07 -13.25 -7.54
C GLY A 153 -0.63 -11.82 -7.60
N TYR A 154 -1.88 -11.66 -7.20
CA TYR A 154 -2.63 -10.42 -7.30
C TYR A 154 -3.23 -10.07 -5.96
N ARG A 155 -2.72 -9.03 -5.27
CA ARG A 155 -3.19 -8.54 -3.97
C ARG A 155 -3.70 -7.12 -4.09
N ASN A 156 -4.90 -6.85 -3.58
CA ASN A 156 -5.62 -5.60 -3.82
C ASN A 156 -6.36 -5.16 -2.55
N SER A 157 -6.13 -3.91 -2.14
CA SER A 157 -6.87 -3.30 -1.03
C SER A 157 -7.82 -2.20 -1.49
N TYR A 158 -7.87 -1.92 -2.81
CA TYR A 158 -8.63 -0.79 -3.33
C TYR A 158 -10.14 -1.03 -3.20
N ASP A 159 -10.81 -0.15 -2.44
CA ASP A 159 -12.25 -0.17 -2.19
C ASP A 159 -12.73 -1.59 -1.76
N THR A 160 -13.69 -2.15 -2.47
CA THR A 160 -14.24 -3.50 -2.26
C THR A 160 -13.79 -4.48 -3.33
N GLU A 161 -12.80 -4.12 -4.14
CA GLU A 161 -12.32 -4.98 -5.22
C GLU A 161 -11.60 -6.22 -4.68
N ALA A 162 -11.79 -7.34 -5.35
CA ALA A 162 -11.23 -8.62 -4.96
C ALA A 162 -9.71 -8.71 -5.14
N SER A 163 -9.04 -9.51 -4.32
CA SER A 163 -7.73 -10.11 -4.60
C SER A 163 -7.89 -11.40 -5.43
N GLY A 164 -6.79 -11.94 -5.94
CA GLY A 164 -6.78 -13.18 -6.71
C GLY A 164 -7.14 -14.42 -5.89
N GLY A 165 -7.19 -15.58 -6.55
CA GLY A 165 -7.35 -16.87 -5.87
C GLY A 165 -8.70 -17.08 -5.17
N GLY A 166 -9.74 -16.38 -5.60
CA GLY A 166 -11.09 -16.53 -5.05
C GLY A 166 -11.37 -15.68 -3.81
N ASN A 167 -10.45 -14.79 -3.41
CA ASN A 167 -10.73 -13.82 -2.36
C ASN A 167 -11.72 -12.77 -2.86
N SER A 168 -12.95 -12.83 -2.38
CA SER A 168 -14.06 -11.97 -2.81
C SER A 168 -14.14 -10.62 -2.09
N SER A 169 -13.26 -10.35 -1.15
CA SER A 169 -13.17 -9.07 -0.43
C SER A 169 -11.79 -8.43 -0.63
N GLY A 170 -11.76 -7.10 -0.68
CA GLY A 170 -10.51 -6.36 -0.67
C GLY A 170 -9.69 -6.64 0.60
N GLU A 171 -8.39 -6.43 0.52
CA GLU A 171 -7.49 -6.47 1.67
C GLU A 171 -7.55 -5.15 2.44
N THR A 172 -7.00 -5.13 3.65
CA THR A 172 -6.95 -3.89 4.45
C THR A 172 -5.90 -2.94 3.88
N PRO A 173 -6.23 -1.67 3.63
CA PRO A 173 -5.27 -0.65 3.25
C PRO A 173 -4.17 -0.46 4.30
N ILE A 174 -3.07 0.17 3.91
CA ILE A 174 -2.00 0.57 4.83
C ILE A 174 -2.42 1.85 5.53
N SER A 175 -2.69 1.79 6.85
CA SER A 175 -3.00 2.99 7.62
C SER A 175 -1.72 3.58 8.22
N THR A 176 -1.51 4.87 8.00
CA THR A 176 -0.33 5.60 8.47
C THR A 176 -0.68 7.03 8.88
N ALA A 177 0.21 7.69 9.61
CA ALA A 177 0.05 9.09 10.01
C ALA A 177 0.66 10.03 8.96
N ILE A 178 0.06 11.22 8.79
CA ILE A 178 0.64 12.28 7.95
C ILE A 178 2.01 12.66 8.52
N GLY A 179 3.05 12.60 7.66
CA GLY A 179 4.42 12.86 8.07
C GLY A 179 4.98 11.82 9.04
N GLY A 180 4.44 10.60 9.05
CA GLY A 180 4.88 9.49 9.90
C GLY A 180 6.30 9.01 9.61
N GLY A 181 6.85 9.38 8.45
CA GLY A 181 8.23 9.08 8.06
C GLY A 181 8.53 7.59 7.88
N ILE A 182 7.49 6.78 7.69
CA ILE A 182 7.66 5.34 7.40
C ILE A 182 8.11 5.20 5.95
N GLU A 183 9.29 4.63 5.73
CA GLU A 183 9.73 4.25 4.41
C GLU A 183 9.10 2.91 4.01
N LEU A 184 8.37 2.92 2.90
CA LEU A 184 7.85 1.74 2.22
C LEU A 184 8.82 1.37 1.11
N THR A 185 9.53 0.26 1.28
CA THR A 185 10.38 -0.33 0.23
C THR A 185 9.50 -1.11 -0.73
N ILE A 186 9.54 -0.75 -2.00
CA ILE A 186 8.76 -1.35 -3.08
C ILE A 186 9.70 -2.23 -3.91
N THR A 187 9.32 -3.50 -4.06
CA THR A 187 9.97 -4.43 -5.00
C THR A 187 8.98 -4.81 -6.08
N VAL A 188 9.39 -4.74 -7.35
CA VAL A 188 8.58 -5.15 -8.49
C VAL A 188 9.21 -6.36 -9.16
N GLY A 189 8.53 -7.51 -9.07
CA GLY A 189 9.00 -8.77 -9.57
C GLY A 189 9.16 -8.80 -11.09
N ALA A 190 10.33 -9.26 -11.54
CA ALA A 190 10.55 -9.55 -12.95
C ALA A 190 9.73 -10.75 -13.42
N GLY A 191 9.33 -10.77 -14.68
CA GLY A 191 8.75 -11.96 -15.30
C GLY A 191 9.76 -13.12 -15.41
N GLY A 192 9.28 -14.34 -15.31
CA GLY A 192 10.07 -15.53 -15.50
C GLY A 192 10.69 -15.57 -16.90
N VAL A 193 11.92 -16.04 -16.99
CA VAL A 193 12.64 -16.13 -18.26
C VAL A 193 12.56 -17.57 -18.77
N THR A 194 12.12 -17.75 -20.01
CA THR A 194 12.12 -19.06 -20.63
C THR A 194 13.53 -19.58 -20.90
N SER A 195 13.73 -20.86 -20.69
CA SER A 195 14.98 -21.53 -21.08
C SER A 195 14.80 -22.26 -22.42
N ASN A 196 15.71 -22.05 -23.34
CA ASN A 196 15.76 -22.75 -24.62
C ASN A 196 16.62 -24.03 -24.56
N THR A 197 17.12 -24.41 -23.38
CA THR A 197 17.91 -25.62 -23.22
C THR A 197 16.97 -26.79 -22.89
N THR A 198 17.21 -27.91 -23.55
CA THR A 198 16.52 -29.16 -23.31
C THR A 198 16.61 -29.56 -21.83
N ASN A 199 15.51 -30.01 -21.26
CA ASN A 199 15.39 -30.50 -19.86
C ASN A 199 15.51 -29.40 -18.76
N THR A 200 15.26 -28.14 -19.05
CA THR A 200 15.17 -27.13 -18.00
C THR A 200 13.71 -26.77 -17.77
N THR A 201 13.32 -26.67 -16.50
CA THR A 201 12.05 -26.07 -16.11
C THR A 201 11.99 -24.63 -16.60
N SER A 202 10.82 -24.19 -17.02
CA SER A 202 10.57 -22.78 -17.29
C SER A 202 10.72 -21.95 -16.01
N GLY A 203 11.16 -20.70 -16.16
CA GLY A 203 11.42 -19.84 -15.02
C GLY A 203 10.14 -19.34 -14.38
N ASP A 204 10.09 -19.34 -13.05
CA ASP A 204 9.04 -18.69 -12.28
C ASP A 204 9.21 -17.17 -12.34
N GLY A 205 8.13 -16.43 -12.13
CA GLY A 205 8.18 -14.99 -11.89
C GLY A 205 8.79 -14.68 -10.52
N ALA A 206 9.29 -13.47 -10.37
CA ALA A 206 9.77 -12.97 -9.08
C ALA A 206 8.64 -12.31 -8.28
N ASN A 207 8.76 -12.31 -6.95
CA ASN A 207 7.81 -11.69 -6.05
C ASN A 207 7.80 -10.17 -6.19
N SER A 208 6.64 -9.55 -5.95
CA SER A 208 6.51 -8.11 -5.69
C SER A 208 6.13 -7.88 -4.25
N SER A 209 6.58 -6.77 -3.66
CA SER A 209 6.28 -6.49 -2.25
C SER A 209 6.23 -5.01 -1.90
N ILE A 210 5.55 -4.72 -0.78
CA ILE A 210 5.60 -3.46 -0.03
C ILE A 210 6.05 -3.81 1.39
N ILE A 211 7.22 -3.34 1.80
CA ILE A 211 7.80 -3.62 3.12
C ILE A 211 8.09 -2.30 3.84
N GLY A 212 7.65 -2.19 5.08
CA GLY A 212 7.92 -1.05 5.95
C GLY A 212 7.79 -1.44 7.42
N THR A 213 7.99 -0.49 8.34
CA THR A 213 7.84 -0.78 9.77
C THR A 213 6.41 -1.24 10.08
N GLY A 214 6.26 -2.50 10.48
CA GLY A 214 4.95 -3.12 10.75
C GLY A 214 4.13 -3.46 9.49
N ILE A 215 4.70 -3.28 8.29
CA ILE A 215 4.02 -3.51 7.01
C ILE A 215 4.80 -4.57 6.22
N SER A 216 4.11 -5.64 5.81
CA SER A 216 4.67 -6.72 4.99
C SER A 216 3.60 -7.28 4.06
N ILE A 217 3.58 -6.82 2.83
CA ILE A 217 2.66 -7.25 1.78
C ILE A 217 3.50 -7.84 0.67
N THR A 218 3.37 -9.16 0.44
CA THR A 218 4.13 -9.86 -0.61
C THR A 218 3.16 -10.61 -1.52
N SER A 219 3.31 -10.40 -2.81
CA SER A 219 2.65 -11.14 -3.87
C SER A 219 3.67 -12.11 -4.48
N GLU A 220 3.31 -13.36 -4.63
CA GLU A 220 4.21 -14.42 -5.12
C GLU A 220 4.30 -14.44 -6.64
N GLY A 221 5.49 -14.74 -7.16
CA GLY A 221 5.71 -14.90 -8.59
C GLY A 221 4.84 -16.01 -9.17
N GLY A 222 4.46 -15.89 -10.43
CA GLY A 222 3.72 -16.93 -11.14
C GLY A 222 4.59 -18.13 -11.43
N GLY A 223 4.02 -19.35 -11.36
CA GLY A 223 4.71 -20.59 -11.65
C GLY A 223 5.03 -20.75 -13.14
N GLY A 224 6.21 -21.26 -13.45
CA GLY A 224 6.60 -21.59 -14.82
C GLY A 224 5.80 -22.78 -15.39
N GLY A 225 5.57 -22.77 -16.69
CA GLY A 225 4.90 -23.88 -17.37
C GLY A 225 5.77 -25.15 -17.39
N ALA A 226 5.14 -26.30 -17.42
CA ALA A 226 5.81 -27.58 -17.48
C ALA A 226 6.49 -27.82 -18.84
N VAL A 227 7.71 -28.35 -18.83
CA VAL A 227 8.42 -28.71 -20.06
C VAL A 227 7.99 -30.10 -20.51
N GLY A 228 7.47 -30.22 -21.75
CA GLY A 228 7.13 -31.49 -22.37
C GLY A 228 8.38 -32.24 -22.79
N THR A 229 8.46 -33.53 -22.43
CA THR A 229 9.53 -34.43 -22.91
C THR A 229 8.95 -35.79 -23.26
N HIS A 230 9.58 -36.46 -24.23
CA HIS A 230 9.22 -37.82 -24.62
C HIS A 230 9.63 -38.82 -23.54
N GLU A 231 8.68 -39.52 -22.98
CA GLU A 231 8.77 -40.75 -22.21
C GLU A 231 9.15 -40.71 -20.72
N THR A 232 9.95 -39.82 -20.14
CA THR A 232 10.34 -39.98 -18.73
C THR A 232 10.76 -38.77 -17.94
N LEU A 233 10.84 -37.59 -18.54
CA LEU A 233 11.41 -36.39 -17.89
C LEU A 233 10.46 -35.20 -17.87
N ALA A 234 9.18 -35.36 -18.23
CA ALA A 234 8.23 -34.27 -18.15
C ALA A 234 7.90 -33.96 -16.70
N THR A 235 7.76 -32.67 -16.41
CA THR A 235 7.44 -32.17 -15.08
C THR A 235 5.98 -31.67 -15.06
N ASP A 236 5.39 -31.60 -13.89
CA ASP A 236 4.17 -30.84 -13.63
C ASP A 236 4.46 -29.34 -13.74
N GLY A 237 3.44 -28.53 -13.91
CA GLY A 237 3.56 -27.09 -13.83
C GLY A 237 4.07 -26.66 -12.46
N ALA A 238 4.85 -25.58 -12.40
CA ALA A 238 5.35 -25.04 -11.13
C ALA A 238 4.24 -24.34 -10.35
N ASP A 239 4.28 -24.45 -9.01
CA ASP A 239 3.43 -23.68 -8.11
C ASP A 239 3.84 -22.21 -8.14
N GLY A 240 2.93 -21.29 -7.76
CA GLY A 240 3.24 -19.86 -7.71
C GLY A 240 2.05 -19.04 -7.27
N GLY A 241 2.10 -17.72 -7.45
CA GLY A 241 0.97 -16.83 -7.25
C GLY A 241 -0.25 -17.35 -8.00
N SER A 242 -0.08 -17.66 -9.31
CA SER A 242 -0.92 -18.60 -10.05
C SER A 242 -0.03 -19.71 -10.62
N GLY A 243 -0.53 -20.94 -10.69
CA GLY A 243 0.25 -22.10 -11.11
C GLY A 243 0.50 -22.16 -12.61
N GLY A 244 1.63 -22.74 -13.02
CA GLY A 244 1.95 -23.03 -14.43
C GLY A 244 1.12 -24.19 -14.99
N GLY A 245 0.94 -24.23 -16.30
CA GLY A 245 0.22 -25.33 -17.00
C GLY A 245 1.03 -26.62 -17.11
N GLY A 246 0.35 -27.76 -17.14
CA GLY A 246 0.93 -29.08 -17.36
C GLY A 246 1.40 -29.29 -18.79
N ALA A 247 2.46 -30.07 -18.98
CA ALA A 247 3.06 -30.36 -20.29
C ALA A 247 2.21 -31.26 -21.18
N ALA A 248 2.45 -31.23 -22.50
CA ALA A 248 2.10 -32.30 -23.39
C ALA A 248 3.07 -33.46 -23.21
N GLY A 249 2.60 -34.70 -23.24
CA GLY A 249 3.44 -35.89 -23.11
C GLY A 249 2.73 -37.11 -23.65
N TYR A 250 3.53 -38.07 -24.12
CA TYR A 250 3.07 -39.30 -24.75
C TYR A 250 2.59 -40.30 -23.71
N GLY A 251 1.27 -40.58 -23.70
CA GLY A 251 0.72 -41.62 -22.82
C GLY A 251 0.69 -41.27 -21.33
N LEU A 252 1.06 -40.05 -20.95
CA LEU A 252 1.17 -39.58 -19.55
C LEU A 252 0.21 -38.39 -19.29
N THR A 253 -0.19 -38.25 -18.05
CA THR A 253 -0.91 -37.09 -17.53
C THR A 253 0.03 -36.18 -16.76
N PHE A 254 -0.13 -34.88 -16.88
CA PHE A 254 0.68 -33.91 -16.17
C PHE A 254 -0.25 -32.88 -15.52
N SER A 255 -0.03 -32.62 -14.25
CA SER A 255 -0.81 -31.65 -13.52
C SER A 255 -0.34 -30.23 -13.82
N GLY A 256 -1.27 -29.28 -13.76
CA GLY A 256 -0.90 -27.88 -13.57
C GLY A 256 -0.36 -27.67 -12.15
N GLY A 257 0.46 -26.65 -11.95
CA GLY A 257 0.91 -26.21 -10.64
C GLY A 257 -0.23 -25.57 -9.86
N SER A 258 -0.08 -25.53 -8.54
CA SER A 258 -1.05 -24.91 -7.63
C SER A 258 -0.90 -23.38 -7.61
N GLY A 259 -2.01 -22.68 -7.50
CA GLY A 259 -2.03 -21.26 -7.19
C GLY A 259 -1.99 -21.01 -5.68
N THR A 260 -1.38 -19.90 -5.27
CA THR A 260 -1.40 -19.46 -3.88
C THR A 260 -2.77 -18.94 -3.51
N ALA A 261 -3.33 -19.45 -2.41
CA ALA A 261 -4.63 -19.00 -1.91
C ALA A 261 -4.66 -17.48 -1.73
N ASN A 262 -5.76 -16.84 -2.13
CA ASN A 262 -5.97 -15.39 -2.11
C ASN A 262 -5.00 -14.57 -3.01
N GLN A 263 -4.29 -15.22 -3.94
CA GLN A 263 -3.41 -14.54 -4.89
C GLN A 263 -3.65 -14.97 -6.34
N GLY A 264 -3.98 -16.26 -6.59
CA GLY A 264 -4.25 -16.75 -7.94
C GLY A 264 -4.73 -18.19 -7.94
N PHE A 265 -4.99 -18.72 -9.12
CA PHE A 265 -5.56 -20.04 -9.35
C PHE A 265 -4.57 -21.01 -9.97
N ASP A 266 -4.90 -22.30 -9.88
CA ASP A 266 -4.11 -23.40 -10.41
C ASP A 266 -3.97 -23.31 -11.93
N GLY A 267 -2.89 -23.88 -12.46
CA GLY A 267 -2.73 -24.14 -13.87
C GLY A 267 -3.60 -25.29 -14.35
N GLY A 268 -3.87 -25.32 -15.64
CA GLY A 268 -4.57 -26.41 -16.33
C GLY A 268 -3.69 -27.64 -16.47
N SER A 269 -4.32 -28.82 -16.44
CA SER A 269 -3.66 -30.12 -16.53
C SER A 269 -3.82 -30.75 -17.90
N LYS A 270 -2.91 -31.64 -18.26
CA LYS A 270 -3.12 -32.67 -19.28
C LYS A 270 -3.73 -33.90 -18.61
N THR A 271 -5.02 -34.13 -18.87
CA THR A 271 -5.78 -35.22 -18.23
C THR A 271 -5.91 -36.48 -19.08
N SER A 272 -5.62 -36.39 -20.37
CA SER A 272 -5.74 -37.50 -21.30
C SER A 272 -4.44 -38.33 -21.40
N THR A 273 -4.53 -39.66 -21.36
CA THR A 273 -3.46 -40.58 -21.66
C THR A 273 -3.37 -40.91 -23.17
N SER A 274 -4.24 -40.34 -24.00
CA SER A 274 -4.15 -40.47 -25.43
C SER A 274 -2.91 -39.79 -25.98
N TYR A 275 -2.54 -40.15 -27.20
CA TYR A 275 -1.43 -39.53 -27.94
C TYR A 275 -1.72 -38.09 -28.41
N ASP A 276 -2.68 -37.46 -27.74
CA ASP A 276 -3.00 -36.05 -27.97
C ASP A 276 -1.85 -35.17 -27.43
N GLN A 277 -1.46 -34.25 -28.25
CA GLN A 277 -0.24 -33.47 -28.13
C GLN A 277 -0.55 -32.04 -27.66
N SER A 278 -1.54 -31.91 -26.76
CA SER A 278 -1.97 -30.65 -26.20
C SER A 278 -1.55 -30.51 -24.76
N SER A 279 -1.23 -29.28 -24.34
CA SER A 279 -0.74 -28.93 -23.01
C SER A 279 -1.70 -27.98 -22.29
N GLY A 280 -1.61 -27.92 -20.96
CA GLY A 280 -2.43 -27.06 -20.11
C GLY A 280 -2.06 -25.59 -20.25
N GLY A 281 -3.01 -24.69 -20.02
CA GLY A 281 -2.76 -23.23 -19.85
C GLY A 281 -2.36 -22.90 -18.42
N GLY A 282 -1.64 -21.80 -18.21
CA GLY A 282 -1.29 -21.30 -16.86
C GLY A 282 -2.51 -20.72 -16.16
N GLY A 283 -2.53 -20.75 -14.81
CA GLY A 283 -3.55 -20.12 -13.99
C GLY A 283 -3.51 -18.58 -14.09
N GLY A 284 -4.64 -17.94 -13.88
CA GLY A 284 -4.79 -16.50 -13.78
C GLY A 284 -5.25 -16.05 -12.40
N ALA A 285 -5.33 -14.74 -12.18
CA ALA A 285 -5.77 -14.21 -10.90
C ALA A 285 -7.24 -14.51 -10.58
N SER A 286 -8.12 -14.66 -11.57
CA SER A 286 -9.56 -14.88 -11.37
C SER A 286 -10.06 -16.25 -11.81
N ALA A 287 -9.27 -17.04 -12.54
CA ALA A 287 -9.69 -18.33 -13.04
C ALA A 287 -8.53 -19.32 -13.18
N VAL A 288 -8.85 -20.59 -13.02
CA VAL A 288 -7.93 -21.70 -13.30
C VAL A 288 -7.54 -21.70 -14.78
N GLY A 289 -6.34 -22.18 -15.08
CA GLY A 289 -5.91 -22.46 -16.44
C GLY A 289 -6.75 -23.57 -17.08
N GLY A 290 -6.99 -23.48 -18.38
CA GLY A 290 -7.73 -24.50 -19.14
C GLY A 290 -6.98 -25.82 -19.19
N ASN A 291 -7.68 -26.91 -18.93
CA ASN A 291 -7.15 -28.25 -19.19
C ASN A 291 -7.03 -28.49 -20.69
N SER A 292 -6.05 -29.27 -21.10
CA SER A 292 -5.98 -29.68 -22.50
C SER A 292 -7.05 -30.72 -22.84
N SER A 293 -7.43 -30.78 -24.12
CA SER A 293 -8.28 -31.79 -24.73
C SER A 293 -7.56 -32.43 -25.93
N SER A 294 -8.14 -33.47 -26.54
CA SER A 294 -7.57 -34.09 -27.72
C SER A 294 -7.49 -33.19 -28.94
N THR A 295 -8.21 -32.04 -28.93
CA THR A 295 -8.33 -31.14 -30.07
C THR A 295 -7.85 -29.69 -29.77
N GLN A 296 -7.52 -29.39 -28.52
CA GLN A 296 -7.15 -28.05 -28.12
C GLN A 296 -6.22 -28.06 -26.91
N SER A 297 -5.20 -27.22 -26.93
CA SER A 297 -4.41 -26.87 -25.77
C SER A 297 -5.19 -25.92 -24.87
N GLY A 298 -4.91 -25.98 -23.56
CA GLY A 298 -5.61 -25.17 -22.58
C GLY A 298 -5.36 -23.69 -22.73
N ASP A 299 -6.41 -22.89 -22.61
CA ASP A 299 -6.30 -21.43 -22.53
C ASP A 299 -5.75 -21.00 -21.18
N GLY A 300 -5.09 -19.87 -21.14
CA GLY A 300 -4.67 -19.23 -19.90
C GLY A 300 -5.87 -18.75 -19.07
N GLY A 301 -5.79 -18.90 -17.75
CA GLY A 301 -6.80 -18.42 -16.81
C GLY A 301 -6.93 -16.88 -16.88
N ALA A 302 -8.15 -16.39 -16.68
CA ALA A 302 -8.43 -14.95 -16.73
C ALA A 302 -7.79 -14.22 -15.55
N GLY A 303 -7.35 -12.98 -15.79
CA GLY A 303 -6.91 -12.04 -14.78
C GLY A 303 -8.05 -11.27 -14.12
N LEU A 304 -7.72 -10.42 -13.18
CA LEU A 304 -8.64 -9.50 -12.50
C LEU A 304 -8.51 -8.07 -13.01
N SER A 305 -9.60 -7.32 -12.90
CA SER A 305 -9.61 -5.88 -13.17
C SER A 305 -9.62 -5.09 -11.88
N SER A 306 -8.89 -3.98 -11.88
CA SER A 306 -8.94 -2.96 -10.82
C SER A 306 -9.05 -1.57 -11.42
N SER A 307 -9.83 -0.73 -10.75
CA SER A 307 -10.03 0.68 -11.07
C SER A 307 -9.14 1.61 -10.24
N ILE A 308 -8.16 1.09 -9.52
CA ILE A 308 -7.24 1.86 -8.66
C ILE A 308 -6.57 3.04 -9.41
N THR A 309 -6.41 2.92 -10.74
CA THR A 309 -5.86 3.99 -11.61
C THR A 309 -6.92 4.86 -12.26
N GLY A 310 -8.15 4.87 -11.76
CA GLY A 310 -9.26 5.69 -12.26
C GLY A 310 -10.11 5.02 -13.36
N SER A 311 -9.62 3.93 -13.94
CA SER A 311 -10.37 3.13 -14.93
C SER A 311 -10.01 1.65 -14.76
N ALA A 312 -10.97 0.78 -15.11
CA ALA A 312 -10.80 -0.67 -15.00
C ALA A 312 -9.70 -1.18 -15.96
N VAL A 313 -8.64 -1.74 -15.41
CA VAL A 313 -7.54 -2.36 -16.14
C VAL A 313 -7.37 -3.80 -15.70
N SER A 314 -7.51 -4.74 -16.65
CA SER A 314 -7.30 -6.16 -16.40
C SER A 314 -5.81 -6.49 -16.39
N ARG A 315 -5.37 -7.27 -15.37
CA ARG A 315 -3.97 -7.69 -15.12
C ARG A 315 -3.94 -9.16 -14.67
N ALA A 316 -2.78 -9.76 -14.68
CA ALA A 316 -2.52 -11.12 -14.18
C ALA A 316 -3.32 -12.21 -14.88
N GLY A 317 -3.33 -12.21 -16.20
CA GLY A 317 -3.82 -13.33 -17.02
C GLY A 317 -2.74 -14.40 -17.20
N GLY A 318 -3.11 -15.69 -17.19
CA GLY A 318 -2.22 -16.82 -17.44
C GLY A 318 -1.87 -16.99 -18.92
N GLY A 319 -0.75 -17.68 -19.21
CA GLY A 319 -0.32 -18.00 -20.59
C GLY A 319 -1.05 -19.21 -21.18
N GLY A 320 -1.24 -19.24 -22.49
CA GLY A 320 -1.82 -20.36 -23.22
C GLY A 320 -0.85 -21.52 -23.43
N GLY A 321 -1.35 -22.75 -23.47
CA GLY A 321 -0.60 -23.97 -23.81
C GLY A 321 -0.22 -24.01 -25.30
N GLY A 322 0.93 -24.65 -25.61
CA GLY A 322 1.46 -24.79 -26.97
C GLY A 322 0.79 -25.93 -27.76
N ASP A 323 0.58 -25.76 -29.07
CA ASP A 323 0.11 -26.80 -30.00
C ASP A 323 1.29 -27.62 -30.53
N VAL A 324 1.12 -28.93 -30.68
CA VAL A 324 2.20 -29.87 -31.05
C VAL A 324 1.99 -30.60 -32.36
N SER A 325 0.79 -30.63 -32.92
CA SER A 325 0.51 -31.51 -34.08
C SER A 325 -0.08 -30.79 -35.30
N GLY A 326 -0.33 -29.50 -35.23
CA GLY A 326 -0.95 -28.72 -36.30
C GLY A 326 -2.45 -28.99 -36.53
N THR A 327 -3.03 -29.85 -35.72
CA THR A 327 -4.48 -30.11 -35.68
C THR A 327 -5.15 -29.62 -34.40
N PRO A 328 -4.53 -29.67 -33.23
CA PRO A 328 -5.03 -28.94 -32.07
C PRO A 328 -4.92 -27.44 -32.27
N VAL A 329 -5.89 -26.74 -31.73
CA VAL A 329 -5.85 -25.29 -31.62
C VAL A 329 -4.96 -24.94 -30.41
N ARG A 330 -4.02 -24.01 -30.59
CA ARG A 330 -3.22 -23.49 -29.48
C ARG A 330 -4.09 -22.93 -28.35
N GLY A 331 -3.65 -22.92 -27.15
CA GLY A 331 -4.25 -22.15 -26.06
C GLY A 331 -4.03 -20.65 -26.27
N THR A 332 -5.08 -19.88 -26.06
CA THR A 332 -4.99 -18.39 -26.03
C THR A 332 -4.59 -17.92 -24.65
N GLY A 333 -3.90 -16.79 -24.57
CA GLY A 333 -3.58 -16.16 -23.28
C GLY A 333 -4.84 -15.64 -22.59
N GLY A 334 -4.86 -15.73 -21.25
CA GLY A 334 -5.95 -15.20 -20.44
C GLY A 334 -6.08 -13.67 -20.54
N THR A 335 -7.29 -13.16 -20.38
CA THR A 335 -7.52 -11.72 -20.26
C THR A 335 -6.67 -11.14 -19.15
N GLY A 336 -6.15 -9.94 -19.33
CA GLY A 336 -5.17 -9.36 -18.38
C GLY A 336 -3.72 -9.48 -18.86
N GLY A 337 -3.52 -9.85 -20.13
CA GLY A 337 -2.23 -9.78 -20.82
C GLY A 337 -1.48 -11.11 -20.93
N GLY A 338 -2.13 -12.24 -20.69
CA GLY A 338 -1.53 -13.56 -20.93
C GLY A 338 -1.03 -13.74 -22.35
N GLY A 339 0.12 -14.40 -22.49
CA GLY A 339 0.70 -14.71 -23.81
C GLY A 339 0.05 -15.92 -24.46
N ASP A 340 -0.17 -15.89 -25.76
CA ASP A 340 -0.70 -17.03 -26.54
C ASP A 340 0.36 -18.13 -26.71
N GLY A 341 -0.06 -19.37 -26.69
CA GLY A 341 0.78 -20.51 -27.05
C GLY A 341 1.22 -20.47 -28.52
N GLY A 342 2.32 -21.16 -28.80
CA GLY A 342 2.81 -21.32 -30.18
C GLY A 342 1.96 -22.27 -31.01
N ILE A 343 1.99 -22.09 -32.35
CA ILE A 343 1.34 -22.97 -33.33
C ILE A 343 2.44 -23.81 -33.99
N TYR A 344 2.16 -25.11 -34.15
CA TYR A 344 3.06 -26.06 -34.77
C TYR A 344 3.60 -25.55 -36.13
N ASN A 345 4.94 -25.51 -36.23
CA ASN A 345 5.69 -25.06 -37.44
C ASN A 345 5.23 -23.68 -38.02
N SER A 346 4.47 -22.87 -37.29
CA SER A 346 3.89 -21.63 -37.83
C SER A 346 4.21 -20.41 -37.00
N THR A 347 3.69 -20.31 -35.77
CA THR A 347 3.73 -19.08 -34.98
C THR A 347 4.42 -19.34 -33.63
N ALA A 348 5.35 -18.49 -33.28
CA ALA A 348 5.99 -18.52 -31.95
C ALA A 348 4.99 -18.14 -30.85
N ALA A 349 5.22 -18.64 -29.65
CA ALA A 349 4.52 -18.18 -28.45
C ALA A 349 4.74 -16.69 -28.22
N THR A 350 3.81 -16.03 -27.54
CA THR A 350 3.92 -14.61 -27.19
C THR A 350 4.22 -14.43 -25.69
N ALA A 351 4.98 -13.39 -25.38
CA ALA A 351 5.30 -13.06 -24.00
C ALA A 351 4.07 -12.54 -23.23
N GLY A 352 4.06 -12.75 -21.94
CA GLY A 352 3.15 -12.07 -21.05
C GLY A 352 3.39 -10.56 -21.09
N ALA A 353 2.30 -9.79 -20.99
CA ALA A 353 2.39 -8.33 -21.04
C ALA A 353 3.17 -7.78 -19.84
N THR A 354 4.12 -6.88 -20.12
CA THR A 354 4.91 -6.18 -19.08
C THR A 354 4.04 -5.32 -18.19
N ASN A 355 4.41 -5.17 -16.95
CA ASN A 355 3.73 -4.38 -15.91
C ASN A 355 2.28 -4.84 -15.65
N LYS A 356 2.02 -6.11 -15.96
CA LYS A 356 0.73 -6.75 -15.72
C LYS A 356 0.83 -8.06 -14.94
N GLY A 357 2.04 -8.57 -14.71
CA GLY A 357 2.24 -9.85 -14.05
C GLY A 357 1.68 -11.04 -14.83
N ALA A 358 1.63 -10.94 -16.15
CA ALA A 358 0.95 -11.92 -17.00
C ALA A 358 1.87 -13.10 -17.32
N GLY A 359 1.34 -14.31 -17.40
CA GLY A 359 2.07 -15.53 -17.78
C GLY A 359 2.45 -15.53 -19.25
N GLY A 360 3.60 -16.12 -19.61
CA GLY A 360 4.06 -16.31 -20.99
C GLY A 360 3.41 -17.52 -21.66
N GLY A 361 3.19 -17.45 -22.99
CA GLY A 361 2.69 -18.57 -23.78
C GLY A 361 3.74 -19.69 -23.96
N ALA A 362 3.31 -20.92 -24.05
CA ALA A 362 4.19 -22.09 -24.21
C ALA A 362 4.65 -22.30 -25.66
N ALA A 363 5.81 -22.91 -25.82
CA ALA A 363 6.31 -23.35 -27.13
C ALA A 363 5.42 -24.40 -27.75
N SER A 364 5.35 -24.39 -29.07
CA SER A 364 4.79 -25.48 -29.87
C SER A 364 5.82 -26.56 -30.15
N GLY A 365 5.37 -27.79 -30.45
CA GLY A 365 6.22 -28.85 -31.01
C GLY A 365 6.52 -28.64 -32.50
N GLY A 366 7.43 -29.49 -33.05
CA GLY A 366 7.71 -29.55 -34.51
C GLY A 366 9.16 -29.89 -34.81
N PRO A 367 9.45 -30.68 -35.85
CA PRO A 367 10.78 -31.19 -36.14
C PRO A 367 11.79 -30.11 -36.54
N SER A 368 11.34 -29.00 -37.02
CA SER A 368 12.17 -27.91 -37.54
C SER A 368 12.15 -26.65 -36.71
N SER A 369 11.46 -26.61 -35.60
CA SER A 369 11.34 -25.36 -34.83
C SER A 369 12.20 -25.37 -33.56
N THR A 370 13.11 -24.46 -33.45
CA THR A 370 13.70 -23.96 -32.23
C THR A 370 12.73 -23.01 -31.52
N GLN A 371 11.45 -23.35 -31.52
CA GLN A 371 10.47 -22.43 -30.90
C GLN A 371 10.60 -22.52 -29.39
N ALA A 372 11.05 -21.41 -28.86
CA ALA A 372 11.09 -21.19 -27.42
C ALA A 372 9.69 -20.91 -26.88
N GLY A 373 9.43 -21.26 -25.64
CA GLY A 373 8.36 -20.63 -24.90
C GLY A 373 8.62 -19.12 -24.79
N ALA A 374 7.71 -18.38 -24.24
CA ALA A 374 7.83 -16.95 -24.09
C ALA A 374 7.94 -16.55 -22.62
N ASN A 375 8.64 -15.44 -22.38
CA ASN A 375 8.83 -14.93 -21.02
C ASN A 375 7.50 -14.48 -20.40
N GLY A 376 7.42 -14.56 -19.08
CA GLY A 376 6.38 -13.87 -18.32
C GLY A 376 6.56 -12.36 -18.34
N GLY A 377 5.49 -11.61 -18.10
CA GLY A 377 5.53 -10.17 -17.93
C GLY A 377 5.95 -9.77 -16.52
N SER A 378 6.64 -8.63 -16.38
CA SER A 378 6.92 -8.06 -15.07
C SER A 378 5.65 -7.73 -14.30
N GLY A 379 5.74 -7.70 -12.96
CA GLY A 379 4.73 -7.21 -12.06
C GLY A 379 4.57 -5.69 -12.10
N VAL A 380 3.77 -5.18 -11.18
CA VAL A 380 3.56 -3.75 -10.92
C VAL A 380 3.12 -3.56 -9.47
N VAL A 381 3.54 -2.45 -8.85
CA VAL A 381 3.00 -2.01 -7.56
C VAL A 381 2.38 -0.63 -7.75
N ILE A 382 1.14 -0.47 -7.28
CA ILE A 382 0.41 0.79 -7.37
C ILE A 382 -0.01 1.16 -5.96
N LEU A 383 0.24 2.42 -5.58
CA LEU A 383 -0.25 3.03 -4.35
C LEU A 383 -1.21 4.17 -4.72
N ARG A 384 -2.27 4.33 -3.95
CA ARG A 384 -3.22 5.42 -4.07
C ARG A 384 -3.54 6.00 -2.71
N MET A 385 -3.57 7.33 -2.61
CA MET A 385 -3.77 8.07 -1.37
C MET A 385 -4.33 9.47 -1.62
N PRO A 386 -4.93 10.14 -0.62
CA PRO A 386 -5.35 11.53 -0.76
C PRO A 386 -4.17 12.46 -1.08
N ASP A 387 -4.36 13.43 -1.98
CA ASP A 387 -3.33 14.42 -2.36
C ASP A 387 -2.73 15.13 -1.16
N ALA A 388 -3.59 15.52 -0.20
CA ALA A 388 -3.16 16.22 1.02
C ALA A 388 -2.22 15.39 1.91
N SER A 389 -2.16 14.07 1.69
CA SER A 389 -1.35 13.12 2.48
C SER A 389 -0.09 12.67 1.74
N TYR A 390 0.04 13.01 0.46
CA TYR A 390 1.22 12.65 -0.32
C TYR A 390 2.44 13.48 0.10
N SER A 391 3.48 12.82 0.60
CA SER A 391 4.70 13.48 1.11
C SER A 391 5.62 14.06 0.02
N GLY A 392 5.46 13.61 -1.22
CA GLY A 392 6.36 13.97 -2.33
C GLY A 392 7.69 13.22 -2.34
N THR A 393 7.94 12.32 -1.39
CA THR A 393 9.24 11.64 -1.24
C THR A 393 9.21 10.23 -1.81
N THR A 394 9.79 10.04 -3.00
CA THR A 394 9.86 8.74 -3.69
C THR A 394 11.25 8.51 -4.28
N THR A 395 11.62 7.24 -4.49
CA THR A 395 12.76 6.80 -5.31
C THR A 395 12.31 5.79 -6.36
N GLY A 396 13.19 5.40 -7.30
CA GLY A 396 12.86 4.41 -8.35
C GLY A 396 12.00 4.95 -9.50
N SER A 397 11.77 6.27 -9.55
CA SER A 397 11.07 6.96 -10.66
C SER A 397 9.67 6.39 -10.95
N PRO A 398 8.78 6.26 -9.96
CA PRO A 398 7.40 5.87 -10.25
C PRO A 398 6.71 6.91 -11.16
N THR A 399 5.71 6.47 -11.91
CA THR A 399 4.78 7.42 -12.51
C THR A 399 3.90 8.00 -11.41
N ILE A 400 3.87 9.33 -11.30
CA ILE A 400 3.04 10.06 -10.33
C ILE A 400 1.89 10.72 -11.09
N ASP A 401 0.66 10.34 -10.75
CA ASP A 401 -0.55 10.91 -11.34
C ASP A 401 -1.38 11.58 -10.24
N THR A 402 -1.52 12.90 -10.35
CA THR A 402 -2.30 13.76 -9.44
C THR A 402 -3.47 14.42 -10.17
N SER A 403 -3.81 13.95 -11.36
CA SER A 403 -4.73 14.63 -12.27
C SER A 403 -5.89 13.76 -12.76
N THR A 404 -5.72 12.46 -12.82
CA THR A 404 -6.74 11.54 -13.35
C THR A 404 -7.94 11.45 -12.42
N ILE A 405 -7.71 11.51 -11.10
CA ILE A 405 -8.76 11.48 -10.07
C ILE A 405 -8.59 12.73 -9.21
N ALA A 406 -9.67 13.47 -8.98
CA ALA A 406 -9.64 14.64 -8.14
C ALA A 406 -9.30 14.27 -6.69
N ASP A 407 -8.45 15.07 -6.06
CA ASP A 407 -8.03 14.94 -4.67
C ASP A 407 -7.27 13.65 -4.32
N GLU A 408 -6.74 12.92 -5.34
CA GLU A 408 -6.04 11.65 -5.17
C GLU A 408 -4.71 11.60 -5.92
N THR A 409 -3.67 11.14 -5.26
CA THR A 409 -2.36 10.83 -5.85
C THR A 409 -2.20 9.35 -6.06
N ILE A 410 -1.79 8.95 -7.28
CA ILE A 410 -1.52 7.58 -7.66
C ILE A 410 -0.03 7.44 -8.01
N LEU A 411 0.66 6.51 -7.36
CA LEU A 411 2.05 6.14 -7.65
C LEU A 411 2.07 4.78 -8.35
N ILE A 412 2.66 4.70 -9.55
CA ILE A 412 2.77 3.45 -10.30
C ILE A 412 4.25 3.09 -10.41
N PHE A 413 4.65 2.03 -9.72
CA PHE A 413 6.00 1.48 -9.75
C PHE A 413 6.06 0.33 -10.75
N ASN A 414 6.83 0.53 -11.82
CA ASN A 414 7.17 -0.49 -12.82
C ASN A 414 8.56 -1.09 -12.59
N GLY A 415 9.24 -0.73 -11.52
CA GLY A 415 10.52 -1.20 -11.04
C GLY A 415 10.66 -0.86 -9.56
N ASP A 416 11.75 -1.29 -8.95
CA ASP A 416 12.01 -1.09 -7.52
C ASP A 416 12.11 0.39 -7.16
N GLY A 417 11.71 0.71 -5.93
CA GLY A 417 11.76 2.07 -5.41
C GLY A 417 11.32 2.15 -3.96
N THR A 418 11.11 3.38 -3.50
CA THR A 418 10.58 3.64 -2.16
C THR A 418 9.53 4.76 -2.20
N TYR A 419 8.64 4.75 -1.22
CA TYR A 419 7.78 5.88 -0.85
C TYR A 419 7.91 6.11 0.66
N THR A 420 8.13 7.36 1.09
CA THR A 420 8.15 7.73 2.51
C THR A 420 6.88 8.49 2.87
N THR A 421 6.14 8.02 3.88
CA THR A 421 4.83 8.57 4.30
C THR A 421 4.95 9.90 5.04
#